data_7b79f03af9b3138257297cbe886b79b3
#
_entry.id   7b79f03af9b3138257297cbe886b79b3
#
_cell.length_a   1.000
_cell.length_b   1.000
_cell.length_c   1.000
_cell.angle_alpha   90.00
_cell.angle_beta   90.00
_cell.angle_gamma   90.00
#
_symmetry.space_group_name_H-M   'P 1'
#
loop_
_entity.id
_entity.type
_entity.pdbx_description
1 polymer ?
#
loop_
_entity_poly.entity_id
_entity_poly.type
_entity_poly.pdbx_seq_one_letter_code
_entity_poly.pdbx_strand_id
1 'polypeptide(L)'
;MKATSYADINDLLGLILSRIQTILGNKLIGLYLFGSLATGDFDYESSDIDLTAAISADLSEEEFESLKMMHTDIMLNNKKWNDRIEICYISTKNLKKPELHCRIALISPGEPFHFKGADNDWIINRYILREKGLTLFGPSPKTLIDPISKEILKHTIQELMKEWRDWIKQTEIVSPINYQAYMIMTMCRALYTFKTGDFVSKKQAMLWAKNELPDWSLLIDNALIWRKDWRNEQTNHNIILDETLCFVRFIIDQIIR
;
A
#
# COMPACT_ATOMS: atom_id res chain seq x y z
N MET A 1 -18.00 15.54 -0.87
CA MET A 1 -16.77 15.44 -1.69
C MET A 1 -17.02 14.43 -2.80
N LYS A 2 -16.51 14.63 -4.03
CA LYS A 2 -16.66 13.67 -5.14
C LYS A 2 -15.26 13.31 -5.68
N ALA A 3 -14.53 12.52 -4.88
CA ALA A 3 -13.17 12.08 -5.24
C ALA A 3 -13.17 10.77 -6.05
N THR A 4 -14.23 9.98 -5.94
CA THR A 4 -14.35 8.68 -6.60
C THR A 4 -15.72 8.53 -7.29
N SER A 5 -15.90 7.47 -8.08
CA SER A 5 -17.20 7.09 -8.67
C SER A 5 -18.17 6.45 -7.66
N TYR A 6 -17.71 6.12 -6.45
CA TYR A 6 -18.46 5.41 -5.42
C TYR A 6 -19.01 6.38 -4.37
N ALA A 7 -20.33 6.47 -4.24
CA ALA A 7 -20.98 7.43 -3.34
C ALA A 7 -20.66 7.15 -1.87
N ASP A 8 -20.77 5.90 -1.44
CA ASP A 8 -20.47 5.46 -0.07
C ASP A 8 -19.01 5.69 0.34
N ILE A 9 -18.07 5.50 -0.59
CA ILE A 9 -16.66 5.84 -0.35
C ILE A 9 -16.49 7.35 -0.20
N ASN A 10 -17.13 8.15 -1.04
CA ASN A 10 -17.05 9.61 -0.95
C ASN A 10 -17.63 10.14 0.38
N ASP A 11 -18.70 9.53 0.89
CA ASP A 11 -19.28 9.87 2.19
C ASP A 11 -18.34 9.48 3.34
N LEU A 12 -17.72 8.28 3.27
CA LEU A 12 -16.73 7.84 4.23
C LEU A 12 -15.48 8.74 4.24
N LEU A 13 -14.97 9.11 3.07
CA LEU A 13 -13.84 10.04 2.95
C LEU A 13 -14.15 11.41 3.55
N GLY A 14 -15.39 11.90 3.35
CA GLY A 14 -15.87 13.14 3.97
C GLY A 14 -15.93 13.05 5.49
N LEU A 15 -16.42 11.94 6.02
CA LEU A 15 -16.47 11.67 7.47
C LEU A 15 -15.05 11.61 8.06
N ILE A 16 -14.15 10.85 7.45
CA ILE A 16 -12.75 10.73 7.89
C ILE A 16 -12.09 12.11 7.93
N LEU A 17 -12.18 12.88 6.84
CA LEU A 17 -11.59 14.21 6.77
C LEU A 17 -12.12 15.11 7.89
N SER A 18 -13.44 15.19 8.06
CA SER A 18 -14.07 16.03 9.09
C SER A 18 -13.60 15.67 10.51
N ARG A 19 -13.52 14.36 10.80
CA ARG A 19 -13.07 13.88 12.12
C ARG A 19 -11.59 14.19 12.37
N ILE A 20 -10.72 13.97 11.36
CA ILE A 20 -9.29 14.32 11.45
C ILE A 20 -9.12 15.82 11.66
N GLN A 21 -9.86 16.67 10.93
CA GLN A 21 -9.82 18.12 11.10
C GLN A 21 -10.27 18.55 12.51
N THR A 22 -11.27 17.88 13.09
CA THR A 22 -11.71 18.17 14.46
C THR A 22 -10.62 17.88 15.49
N ILE A 23 -9.83 16.81 15.30
CA ILE A 23 -8.79 16.38 16.24
C ILE A 23 -7.51 17.21 16.04
N LEU A 24 -7.07 17.38 14.79
CA LEU A 24 -5.76 17.97 14.47
C LEU A 24 -5.81 19.46 14.16
N GLY A 25 -6.99 20.01 13.84
CA GLY A 25 -7.13 21.44 13.49
C GLY A 25 -6.13 21.87 12.42
N ASN A 26 -5.40 22.95 12.70
CA ASN A 26 -4.39 23.52 11.80
C ASN A 26 -3.14 22.64 11.63
N LYS A 27 -2.98 21.59 12.44
CA LYS A 27 -1.89 20.62 12.29
C LYS A 27 -2.06 19.73 11.05
N LEU A 28 -3.30 19.49 10.60
CA LEU A 28 -3.56 18.81 9.34
C LEU A 28 -3.24 19.75 8.17
N ILE A 29 -2.20 19.42 7.41
CA ILE A 29 -1.78 20.18 6.21
C ILE A 29 -2.46 19.66 4.96
N GLY A 30 -2.67 18.34 4.87
CA GLY A 30 -3.36 17.73 3.73
C GLY A 30 -3.82 16.32 3.99
N LEU A 31 -4.85 15.88 3.25
CA LEU A 31 -5.32 14.51 3.20
C LEU A 31 -5.39 14.08 1.74
N TYR A 32 -4.82 12.93 1.45
CA TYR A 32 -4.63 12.43 0.08
C TYR A 32 -5.11 11.00 -0.03
N LEU A 33 -5.81 10.71 -1.11
CA LEU A 33 -6.19 9.36 -1.54
C LEU A 33 -5.18 8.87 -2.57
N PHE A 34 -4.68 7.65 -2.42
CA PHE A 34 -3.74 7.05 -3.37
C PHE A 34 -4.08 5.58 -3.63
N GLY A 35 -3.13 4.75 -4.04
CA GLY A 35 -3.37 3.33 -4.26
C GLY A 35 -4.34 3.03 -5.41
N SER A 36 -5.11 1.96 -5.28
CA SER A 36 -5.97 1.44 -6.34
C SER A 36 -7.10 2.36 -6.75
N LEU A 37 -7.68 3.12 -5.81
CA LEU A 37 -8.72 4.12 -6.10
C LEU A 37 -8.22 5.27 -6.98
N ALA A 38 -6.97 5.70 -6.77
CA ALA A 38 -6.37 6.78 -7.55
C ALA A 38 -5.84 6.30 -8.92
N THR A 39 -5.51 5.01 -9.06
CA THR A 39 -4.95 4.44 -10.30
C THR A 39 -5.97 3.77 -11.21
N GLY A 40 -7.24 3.68 -10.80
CA GLY A 40 -8.33 3.10 -11.59
C GLY A 40 -8.43 1.57 -11.57
N ASP A 41 -7.68 0.90 -10.70
CA ASP A 41 -7.69 -0.57 -10.53
C ASP A 41 -8.38 -1.02 -9.23
N PHE A 42 -9.28 -0.19 -8.71
CA PHE A 42 -10.02 -0.48 -7.50
C PHE A 42 -11.04 -1.59 -7.71
N ASP A 43 -10.95 -2.63 -6.91
CA ASP A 43 -11.94 -3.67 -6.79
C ASP A 43 -12.78 -3.41 -5.53
N TYR A 44 -14.08 -3.16 -5.75
CA TYR A 44 -14.99 -2.76 -4.67
C TYR A 44 -15.17 -3.81 -3.58
N GLU A 45 -14.95 -5.09 -3.89
CA GLU A 45 -15.10 -6.18 -2.92
C GLU A 45 -13.81 -6.54 -2.19
N SER A 46 -12.64 -6.21 -2.77
CA SER A 46 -11.36 -6.69 -2.25
C SER A 46 -10.29 -5.61 -2.01
N SER A 47 -10.42 -4.41 -2.58
CA SER A 47 -9.41 -3.36 -2.42
C SER A 47 -9.62 -2.54 -1.15
N ASP A 48 -8.50 -2.05 -0.61
CA ASP A 48 -8.46 -1.14 0.54
C ASP A 48 -8.57 0.32 0.08
N ILE A 49 -8.85 1.20 1.02
CA ILE A 49 -8.86 2.66 0.85
C ILE A 49 -7.57 3.21 1.45
N ASP A 50 -6.65 3.62 0.58
CA ASP A 50 -5.30 4.07 0.98
C ASP A 50 -5.26 5.59 1.13
N LEU A 51 -4.96 6.09 2.34
CA LEU A 51 -4.90 7.51 2.65
C LEU A 51 -3.58 7.91 3.29
N THR A 52 -3.14 9.13 3.00
CA THR A 52 -2.04 9.78 3.71
C THR A 52 -2.50 11.13 4.25
N ALA A 53 -2.37 11.33 5.56
CA ALA A 53 -2.56 12.59 6.24
C ALA A 53 -1.19 13.26 6.47
N ALA A 54 -0.91 14.34 5.75
CA ALA A 54 0.26 15.16 5.98
C ALA A 54 0.00 16.11 7.15
N ILE A 55 0.87 16.09 8.17
CA ILE A 55 0.76 16.91 9.37
C ILE A 55 1.97 17.82 9.53
N SER A 56 1.80 19.00 10.17
CA SER A 56 2.88 19.99 10.30
C SER A 56 3.99 19.54 11.25
N ALA A 57 3.68 18.69 12.22
CA ALA A 57 4.59 18.11 13.20
C ALA A 57 4.09 16.74 13.65
N ASP A 58 4.96 15.92 14.25
CA ASP A 58 4.61 14.60 14.77
C ASP A 58 3.46 14.67 15.79
N LEU A 59 2.66 13.60 15.89
CA LEU A 59 1.52 13.53 16.80
C LEU A 59 1.99 13.55 18.26
N SER A 60 1.27 14.30 19.11
CA SER A 60 1.35 14.12 20.56
C SER A 60 0.65 12.83 20.99
N GLU A 61 0.91 12.37 22.21
CA GLU A 61 0.20 11.18 22.76
C GLU A 61 -1.33 11.40 22.84
N GLU A 62 -1.77 12.61 23.17
CA GLU A 62 -3.20 12.96 23.24
C GLU A 62 -3.86 12.93 21.85
N GLU A 63 -3.20 13.47 20.83
CA GLU A 63 -3.68 13.42 19.44
C GLU A 63 -3.70 11.99 18.93
N PHE A 64 -2.68 11.20 19.26
CA PHE A 64 -2.62 9.78 18.89
C PHE A 64 -3.78 8.98 19.48
N GLU A 65 -4.04 9.09 20.78
CA GLU A 65 -5.15 8.38 21.42
C GLU A 65 -6.52 8.87 20.90
N SER A 66 -6.66 10.17 20.60
CA SER A 66 -7.88 10.72 20.00
C SER A 66 -8.12 10.16 18.59
N LEU A 67 -7.09 10.06 17.76
CA LEU A 67 -7.17 9.44 16.43
C LEU A 67 -7.46 7.94 16.52
N LYS A 68 -6.86 7.22 17.45
CA LYS A 68 -7.10 5.80 17.70
C LYS A 68 -8.58 5.53 18.05
N MET A 69 -9.15 6.33 18.95
CA MET A 69 -10.58 6.25 19.27
C MET A 69 -11.44 6.56 18.06
N MET A 70 -11.10 7.59 17.28
CA MET A 70 -11.80 7.96 16.07
C MET A 70 -11.81 6.82 15.04
N HIS A 71 -10.65 6.20 14.80
CA HIS A 71 -10.55 5.07 13.85
C HIS A 71 -11.38 3.88 14.33
N THR A 72 -11.32 3.55 15.61
CA THR A 72 -12.14 2.49 16.19
C THR A 72 -13.64 2.76 15.99
N ASP A 73 -14.10 3.99 16.25
CA ASP A 73 -15.50 4.39 16.07
C ASP A 73 -15.93 4.29 14.60
N ILE A 74 -15.10 4.78 13.67
CA ILE A 74 -15.39 4.69 12.21
C ILE A 74 -15.50 3.22 11.78
N MET A 75 -14.59 2.35 12.20
CA MET A 75 -14.61 0.92 11.84
C MET A 75 -15.85 0.22 12.39
N LEU A 76 -16.24 0.48 13.63
CA LEU A 76 -17.44 -0.11 14.25
C LEU A 76 -18.74 0.30 13.54
N ASN A 77 -18.81 1.54 13.06
CA ASN A 77 -20.01 2.09 12.43
C ASN A 77 -20.04 1.87 10.89
N ASN A 78 -18.95 1.44 10.28
CA ASN A 78 -18.85 1.20 8.83
C ASN A 78 -18.40 -0.23 8.53
N LYS A 79 -19.24 -1.21 8.88
CA LYS A 79 -18.92 -2.65 8.81
C LYS A 79 -18.35 -3.11 7.47
N LYS A 80 -18.78 -2.51 6.35
CA LYS A 80 -18.30 -2.84 5.01
C LYS A 80 -16.82 -2.49 4.83
N TRP A 81 -16.40 -1.39 5.42
CA TRP A 81 -15.05 -0.84 5.32
C TRP A 81 -14.21 -1.14 6.56
N ASN A 82 -14.78 -1.92 7.51
CA ASN A 82 -14.02 -2.43 8.62
C ASN A 82 -12.85 -3.27 8.10
N ASP A 83 -11.65 -3.00 8.61
CA ASP A 83 -10.41 -3.69 8.19
C ASP A 83 -10.06 -3.53 6.69
N ARG A 84 -10.47 -2.40 6.08
CA ARG A 84 -10.17 -2.05 4.68
C ARG A 84 -9.80 -0.57 4.50
N ILE A 85 -9.42 0.08 5.58
CA ILE A 85 -8.96 1.47 5.58
C ILE A 85 -7.51 1.47 6.02
N GLU A 86 -6.63 2.00 5.17
CA GLU A 86 -5.25 2.29 5.51
C GLU A 86 -5.05 3.80 5.58
N ILE A 87 -4.59 4.32 6.70
CA ILE A 87 -4.28 5.75 6.85
C ILE A 87 -2.94 5.90 7.55
N CYS A 88 -2.02 6.59 6.87
CA CYS A 88 -0.75 6.99 7.44
C CYS A 88 -0.75 8.47 7.80
N TYR A 89 -0.30 8.81 9.01
CA TYR A 89 -0.04 10.17 9.49
C TYR A 89 1.46 10.40 9.51
N ILE A 90 1.91 11.37 8.71
CA ILE A 90 3.33 11.67 8.54
C ILE A 90 3.57 13.17 8.53
N SER A 91 4.63 13.61 9.21
CA SER A 91 4.98 15.04 9.20
C SER A 91 5.45 15.48 7.80
N THR A 92 5.14 16.73 7.45
CA THR A 92 5.54 17.30 6.15
C THR A 92 7.07 17.30 5.97
N LYS A 93 7.84 17.42 7.06
CA LYS A 93 9.30 17.26 7.05
C LYS A 93 9.69 15.87 6.50
N ASN A 94 9.10 14.82 7.08
CA ASN A 94 9.39 13.43 6.73
C ASN A 94 8.76 13.03 5.38
N LEU A 95 7.65 13.66 5.00
CA LEU A 95 7.04 13.48 3.70
C LEU A 95 7.91 14.07 2.58
N LYS A 96 8.54 15.21 2.81
CA LYS A 96 9.41 15.89 1.83
C LYS A 96 10.69 15.11 1.55
N LYS A 97 11.42 14.76 2.62
CA LYS A 97 12.65 13.95 2.57
C LYS A 97 12.56 12.90 3.65
N PRO A 98 12.43 11.62 3.33
CA PRO A 98 12.38 10.59 4.35
C PRO A 98 13.75 10.50 5.02
N GLU A 99 13.76 10.65 6.33
CA GLU A 99 14.81 10.08 7.15
C GLU A 99 14.45 8.60 7.31
N LEU A 100 15.40 7.68 7.06
CA LEU A 100 15.22 6.26 7.34
C LEU A 100 14.74 6.11 8.79
N HIS A 101 13.70 5.29 8.98
CA HIS A 101 13.05 5.06 10.28
C HIS A 101 12.36 6.28 10.91
N CYS A 102 11.97 7.31 10.13
CA CYS A 102 11.14 8.36 10.67
C CYS A 102 9.84 7.78 11.25
N ARG A 103 9.41 8.32 12.40
CA ARG A 103 8.19 7.87 13.08
C ARG A 103 6.95 8.27 12.28
N ILE A 104 6.08 7.31 12.02
CA ILE A 104 4.75 7.51 11.45
C ILE A 104 3.70 6.87 12.37
N ALA A 105 2.45 7.33 12.30
CA ALA A 105 1.33 6.62 12.88
C ALA A 105 0.49 6.01 11.74
N LEU A 106 0.14 4.74 11.87
CA LEU A 106 -0.51 3.97 10.81
C LEU A 106 -1.66 3.16 11.38
N ILE A 107 -2.76 3.09 10.64
CA ILE A 107 -3.76 2.01 10.71
C ILE A 107 -3.77 1.33 9.34
N SER A 108 -3.76 0.01 9.33
CA SER A 108 -3.87 -0.78 8.10
C SER A 108 -4.68 -2.05 8.34
N PRO A 109 -5.15 -2.73 7.29
CA PRO A 109 -5.87 -3.99 7.41
C PRO A 109 -5.09 -5.02 8.24
N GLY A 110 -5.76 -5.61 9.24
CA GLY A 110 -5.14 -6.58 10.17
C GLY A 110 -4.27 -5.97 11.27
N GLU A 111 -4.00 -4.66 11.26
CA GLU A 111 -3.16 -3.99 12.25
C GLU A 111 -3.93 -2.86 12.95
N PRO A 112 -3.87 -2.76 14.30
CA PRO A 112 -4.46 -1.65 15.03
C PRO A 112 -3.69 -0.35 14.75
N PHE A 113 -4.28 0.80 15.08
CA PHE A 113 -3.58 2.08 15.00
C PHE A 113 -2.36 2.10 15.94
N HIS A 114 -1.17 2.28 15.38
CA HIS A 114 0.10 2.21 16.10
C HIS A 114 1.15 3.12 15.47
N PHE A 115 2.22 3.38 16.23
CA PHE A 115 3.42 4.01 15.70
C PHE A 115 4.37 2.96 15.10
N LYS A 116 4.97 3.27 13.96
CA LYS A 116 6.06 2.47 13.39
C LYS A 116 7.14 3.37 12.75
N GLY A 117 8.29 2.80 12.44
CA GLY A 117 9.28 3.42 11.57
C GLY A 117 8.83 3.34 10.11
N ALA A 118 9.10 4.38 9.34
CA ALA A 118 8.94 4.33 7.89
C ALA A 118 10.17 3.64 7.28
N ASP A 119 9.94 2.53 6.60
CA ASP A 119 10.98 1.71 5.97
C ASP A 119 11.12 2.03 4.46
N ASN A 120 11.85 1.22 3.72
CA ASN A 120 12.11 1.41 2.29
C ASN A 120 10.82 1.45 1.43
N ASP A 121 9.76 0.74 1.83
CA ASP A 121 8.46 0.76 1.16
C ASP A 121 7.84 2.16 1.09
N TRP A 122 8.16 3.02 2.07
CA TRP A 122 7.70 4.40 2.11
C TRP A 122 8.22 5.26 0.95
N ILE A 123 9.37 4.96 0.39
CA ILE A 123 9.88 5.66 -0.80
C ILE A 123 8.93 5.41 -1.98
N ILE A 124 8.43 4.18 -2.12
CA ILE A 124 7.47 3.82 -3.15
C ILE A 124 6.12 4.50 -2.89
N ASN A 125 5.62 4.46 -1.65
CA ASN A 125 4.35 5.11 -1.28
C ASN A 125 4.40 6.62 -1.54
N ARG A 126 5.51 7.29 -1.24
CA ARG A 126 5.73 8.70 -1.57
C ARG A 126 5.73 8.97 -3.07
N TYR A 127 6.38 8.10 -3.86
CA TYR A 127 6.34 8.22 -5.32
C TYR A 127 4.92 8.11 -5.85
N ILE A 128 4.16 7.10 -5.42
CA ILE A 128 2.77 6.91 -5.83
C ILE A 128 1.93 8.11 -5.41
N LEU A 129 2.06 8.55 -4.17
CA LEU A 129 1.34 9.68 -3.62
C LEU A 129 1.63 10.96 -4.43
N ARG A 130 2.90 11.23 -4.72
CA ARG A 130 3.33 12.40 -5.48
C ARG A 130 2.81 12.39 -6.92
N GLU A 131 2.90 11.26 -7.63
CA GLU A 131 2.61 11.18 -9.06
C GLU A 131 1.14 10.85 -9.37
N LYS A 132 0.45 10.14 -8.48
CA LYS A 132 -0.90 9.63 -8.71
C LYS A 132 -1.90 10.01 -7.62
N GLY A 133 -1.46 10.58 -6.49
CA GLY A 133 -2.33 10.90 -5.36
C GLY A 133 -3.39 11.96 -5.70
N LEU A 134 -4.61 11.74 -5.25
CA LEU A 134 -5.73 12.66 -5.36
C LEU A 134 -5.83 13.50 -4.08
N THR A 135 -5.86 14.82 -4.22
CA THR A 135 -6.00 15.74 -3.10
C THR A 135 -7.44 15.77 -2.61
N LEU A 136 -7.67 15.32 -1.37
CA LEU A 136 -8.96 15.48 -0.69
C LEU A 136 -9.02 16.80 0.10
N PHE A 137 -7.90 17.21 0.66
CA PHE A 137 -7.74 18.45 1.41
C PHE A 137 -6.28 18.94 1.33
N GLY A 138 -6.06 20.24 1.36
CA GLY A 138 -4.74 20.87 1.38
C GLY A 138 -4.10 21.07 0.00
N PRO A 139 -2.78 21.36 -0.04
CA PRO A 139 -2.05 21.61 -1.28
C PRO A 139 -1.79 20.32 -2.07
N SER A 140 -1.37 20.43 -3.33
CA SER A 140 -0.97 19.27 -4.14
C SER A 140 0.17 18.47 -3.48
N PRO A 141 0.14 17.12 -3.49
CA PRO A 141 1.25 16.30 -2.98
C PRO A 141 2.61 16.66 -3.61
N LYS A 142 2.61 17.11 -4.87
CA LYS A 142 3.83 17.54 -5.59
C LYS A 142 4.54 18.72 -4.94
N THR A 143 3.86 19.51 -4.12
CA THR A 143 4.47 20.63 -3.38
C THR A 143 5.06 20.19 -2.04
N LEU A 144 4.64 19.03 -1.53
CA LEU A 144 5.08 18.50 -0.24
C LEU A 144 6.16 17.41 -0.37
N ILE A 145 6.28 16.79 -1.53
CA ILE A 145 7.19 15.66 -1.78
C ILE A 145 8.17 16.04 -2.86
N ASP A 146 9.48 15.95 -2.58
CA ASP A 146 10.50 16.15 -3.58
C ASP A 146 10.44 15.05 -4.68
N PRO A 147 10.83 15.34 -5.93
CA PRO A 147 10.86 14.35 -7.00
C PRO A 147 11.72 13.13 -6.64
N ILE A 148 11.23 11.95 -6.95
CA ILE A 148 11.93 10.68 -6.75
C ILE A 148 12.37 10.16 -8.12
N SER A 149 13.69 10.01 -8.32
CA SER A 149 14.22 9.59 -9.60
C SER A 149 13.99 8.10 -9.87
N LYS A 150 14.11 7.70 -11.14
CA LYS A 150 14.03 6.29 -11.55
C LYS A 150 15.13 5.44 -10.89
N GLU A 151 16.30 6.00 -10.71
CA GLU A 151 17.44 5.35 -10.06
C GLU A 151 17.14 5.07 -8.59
N ILE A 152 16.53 6.04 -7.87
CA ILE A 152 16.10 5.86 -6.49
C ILE A 152 15.05 4.76 -6.41
N LEU A 153 14.05 4.75 -7.30
CA LEU A 153 13.03 3.70 -7.32
C LEU A 153 13.65 2.32 -7.57
N LYS A 154 14.55 2.19 -8.54
CA LYS A 154 15.23 0.92 -8.84
C LYS A 154 16.05 0.44 -7.66
N HIS A 155 16.81 1.33 -7.04
CA HIS A 155 17.59 1.00 -5.85
C HIS A 155 16.69 0.57 -4.69
N THR A 156 15.58 1.29 -4.44
CA THR A 156 14.61 0.92 -3.41
C THR A 156 14.03 -0.48 -3.64
N ILE A 157 13.68 -0.81 -4.88
CA ILE A 157 13.22 -2.16 -5.22
C ILE A 157 14.31 -3.20 -4.93
N GLN A 158 15.58 -2.92 -5.23
CA GLN A 158 16.67 -3.85 -4.92
C GLN A 158 16.80 -4.09 -3.40
N GLU A 159 16.71 -3.05 -2.58
CA GLU A 159 16.76 -3.21 -1.11
C GLU A 159 15.56 -4.02 -0.60
N LEU A 160 14.35 -3.72 -1.06
CA LEU A 160 13.15 -4.50 -0.71
C LEU A 160 13.28 -5.97 -1.14
N MET A 161 13.88 -6.26 -2.29
CA MET A 161 14.10 -7.66 -2.70
C MET A 161 15.12 -8.39 -1.82
N LYS A 162 16.09 -7.69 -1.24
CA LYS A 162 16.99 -8.28 -0.23
C LYS A 162 16.22 -8.64 1.05
N GLU A 163 15.35 -7.77 1.53
CA GLU A 163 14.46 -8.04 2.67
C GLU A 163 13.57 -9.24 2.41
N TRP A 164 12.93 -9.31 1.24
CA TRP A 164 12.13 -10.46 0.81
C TRP A 164 12.93 -11.75 0.76
N ARG A 165 14.15 -11.71 0.21
CA ARG A 165 15.06 -12.87 0.15
C ARG A 165 15.37 -13.40 1.54
N ASP A 166 15.62 -12.52 2.50
CA ASP A 166 15.95 -12.91 3.86
C ASP A 166 14.71 -13.43 4.61
N TRP A 167 13.54 -12.84 4.36
CA TRP A 167 12.27 -13.30 4.88
C TRP A 167 11.93 -14.74 4.42
N ILE A 168 12.04 -15.06 3.12
CA ILE A 168 11.72 -16.40 2.60
C ILE A 168 12.68 -17.50 3.06
N LYS A 169 13.85 -17.15 3.60
CA LYS A 169 14.82 -18.12 4.16
C LYS A 169 14.48 -18.51 5.60
N GLN A 170 13.81 -17.64 6.33
CA GLN A 170 13.70 -17.77 7.80
C GLN A 170 12.47 -18.55 8.26
N THR A 171 11.54 -18.92 7.38
CA THR A 171 10.22 -19.35 7.80
C THR A 171 9.79 -20.68 7.17
N GLU A 172 9.22 -21.59 7.99
CA GLU A 172 8.21 -22.53 7.49
C GLU A 172 7.00 -21.72 7.06
N ILE A 173 6.99 -21.30 5.79
CA ILE A 173 5.97 -20.41 5.27
C ILE A 173 4.70 -21.23 5.06
N VAL A 174 3.80 -21.19 6.02
CA VAL A 174 2.39 -21.55 5.78
C VAL A 174 1.69 -20.31 5.28
N SER A 175 1.32 -20.28 4.01
CA SER A 175 0.76 -19.07 3.41
C SER A 175 -0.59 -19.34 2.79
N PRO A 176 -1.66 -18.68 3.25
CA PRO A 176 -2.98 -18.79 2.62
C PRO A 176 -2.94 -18.27 1.18
N ILE A 177 -3.86 -18.74 0.35
CA ILE A 177 -3.87 -18.50 -1.11
C ILE A 177 -3.91 -17.01 -1.48
N ASN A 178 -4.64 -16.21 -0.71
CA ASN A 178 -4.70 -14.76 -0.89
C ASN A 178 -3.34 -14.09 -0.65
N TYR A 179 -2.55 -14.58 0.31
CA TYR A 179 -1.21 -14.07 0.55
C TYR A 179 -0.23 -14.53 -0.53
N GLN A 180 -0.39 -15.75 -1.07
CA GLN A 180 0.37 -16.20 -2.24
C GLN A 180 0.08 -15.32 -3.46
N ALA A 181 -1.20 -14.99 -3.70
CA ALA A 181 -1.58 -14.02 -4.73
C ALA A 181 -0.92 -12.64 -4.50
N TYR A 182 -0.90 -12.16 -3.25
CA TYR A 182 -0.21 -10.92 -2.89
C TYR A 182 1.29 -10.98 -3.20
N MET A 183 1.98 -12.08 -2.88
CA MET A 183 3.40 -12.27 -3.19
C MET A 183 3.64 -12.18 -4.70
N ILE A 184 2.87 -12.93 -5.51
CA ILE A 184 3.01 -12.93 -6.97
C ILE A 184 2.78 -11.53 -7.55
N MET A 185 1.71 -10.86 -7.14
CA MET A 185 1.40 -9.50 -7.59
C MET A 185 2.50 -8.49 -7.21
N THR A 186 3.06 -8.63 -6.00
CA THR A 186 4.13 -7.78 -5.51
C THR A 186 5.42 -8.00 -6.32
N MET A 187 5.76 -9.25 -6.62
CA MET A 187 6.92 -9.59 -7.44
C MET A 187 6.79 -9.08 -8.88
N CYS A 188 5.62 -9.23 -9.51
CA CYS A 188 5.36 -8.67 -10.85
C CYS A 188 5.58 -7.15 -10.87
N ARG A 189 5.07 -6.45 -9.85
CA ARG A 189 5.21 -5.00 -9.75
C ARG A 189 6.64 -4.57 -9.44
N ALA A 190 7.36 -5.31 -8.59
CA ALA A 190 8.76 -5.07 -8.32
C ALA A 190 9.61 -5.20 -9.60
N LEU A 191 9.40 -6.27 -10.38
CA LEU A 191 10.11 -6.46 -11.64
C LEU A 191 9.80 -5.36 -12.66
N TYR A 192 8.52 -4.98 -12.81
CA TYR A 192 8.12 -3.87 -13.66
C TYR A 192 8.85 -2.58 -13.27
N THR A 193 8.79 -2.20 -12.00
CA THR A 193 9.39 -0.97 -11.50
C THR A 193 10.90 -0.98 -11.67
N PHE A 194 11.56 -2.09 -11.39
CA PHE A 194 13.00 -2.23 -11.58
C PHE A 194 13.40 -2.09 -13.06
N LYS A 195 12.69 -2.72 -14.00
CA LYS A 195 13.02 -2.65 -15.43
C LYS A 195 12.74 -1.27 -16.02
N THR A 196 11.62 -0.65 -15.67
CA THR A 196 11.14 0.58 -16.32
C THR A 196 11.52 1.87 -15.58
N GLY A 197 11.73 1.79 -14.28
CA GLY A 197 11.86 2.96 -13.41
C GLY A 197 10.55 3.75 -13.28
N ASP A 198 9.41 3.09 -13.47
CA ASP A 198 8.07 3.65 -13.29
C ASP A 198 7.23 2.72 -12.44
N PHE A 199 6.08 3.19 -11.96
CA PHE A 199 5.20 2.45 -11.09
C PHE A 199 3.80 2.36 -11.67
N VAL A 200 3.26 1.14 -11.71
CA VAL A 200 1.90 0.85 -12.16
C VAL A 200 1.12 0.07 -11.10
N SER A 201 -0.18 -0.07 -11.31
CA SER A 201 -1.00 -0.90 -10.45
C SER A 201 -0.57 -2.38 -10.47
N LYS A 202 -0.96 -3.12 -9.42
CA LYS A 202 -0.67 -4.57 -9.35
C LYS A 202 -1.17 -5.30 -10.59
N LYS A 203 -2.40 -5.00 -11.05
CA LYS A 203 -3.01 -5.62 -12.22
C LYS A 203 -2.26 -5.31 -13.52
N GLN A 204 -1.89 -4.04 -13.74
CA GLN A 204 -1.12 -3.65 -14.92
C GLN A 204 0.26 -4.31 -14.94
N ALA A 205 0.93 -4.39 -13.79
CA ALA A 205 2.21 -5.09 -13.66
C ALA A 205 2.11 -6.57 -13.97
N MET A 206 1.03 -7.24 -13.52
CA MET A 206 0.79 -8.65 -13.82
C MET A 206 0.55 -8.89 -15.31
N LEU A 207 -0.27 -8.05 -15.96
CA LEU A 207 -0.51 -8.16 -17.41
C LEU A 207 0.77 -7.98 -18.21
N TRP A 208 1.63 -7.05 -17.80
CA TRP A 208 2.95 -6.86 -18.41
C TRP A 208 3.85 -8.07 -18.14
N ALA A 209 3.91 -8.56 -16.90
CA ALA A 209 4.77 -9.69 -16.51
C ALA A 209 4.40 -10.98 -17.24
N LYS A 210 3.13 -11.23 -17.57
CA LYS A 210 2.71 -12.38 -18.39
C LYS A 210 3.39 -12.40 -19.77
N ASN A 211 3.56 -11.24 -20.38
CA ASN A 211 4.22 -11.14 -21.69
C ASN A 211 5.75 -11.28 -21.57
N GLU A 212 6.33 -10.77 -20.50
CA GLU A 212 7.76 -10.83 -20.26
C GLU A 212 8.23 -12.22 -19.75
N LEU A 213 7.35 -12.94 -19.11
CA LEU A 213 7.62 -14.21 -18.41
C LEU A 213 6.59 -15.28 -18.82
N PRO A 214 6.59 -15.74 -20.08
CA PRO A 214 5.58 -16.67 -20.57
C PRO A 214 5.51 -18.00 -19.79
N ASP A 215 6.63 -18.50 -19.28
CA ASP A 215 6.69 -19.72 -18.47
C ASP A 215 5.92 -19.60 -17.13
N TRP A 216 5.71 -18.37 -16.64
CA TRP A 216 5.00 -18.08 -15.41
C TRP A 216 3.58 -17.56 -15.64
N SER A 217 3.13 -17.48 -16.90
CA SER A 217 1.85 -16.85 -17.24
C SER A 217 0.65 -17.51 -16.55
N LEU A 218 0.65 -18.84 -16.40
CA LEU A 218 -0.42 -19.59 -15.74
C LEU A 218 -0.49 -19.27 -14.23
N LEU A 219 0.65 -19.23 -13.55
CA LEU A 219 0.72 -18.87 -12.14
C LEU A 219 0.23 -17.43 -11.90
N ILE A 220 0.62 -16.50 -12.79
CA ILE A 220 0.18 -15.10 -12.73
C ILE A 220 -1.33 -14.99 -12.95
N ASP A 221 -1.92 -15.74 -13.90
CA ASP A 221 -3.38 -15.79 -14.11
C ASP A 221 -4.12 -16.33 -12.90
N ASN A 222 -3.61 -17.40 -12.31
CA ASN A 222 -4.16 -17.96 -11.09
C ASN A 222 -4.18 -16.96 -9.94
N ALA A 223 -3.11 -16.18 -9.77
CA ALA A 223 -3.05 -15.15 -8.73
C ALA A 223 -4.12 -14.05 -8.90
N LEU A 224 -4.53 -13.72 -10.14
CA LEU A 224 -5.64 -12.80 -10.40
C LEU A 224 -7.00 -13.37 -9.93
N ILE A 225 -7.17 -14.69 -10.04
CA ILE A 225 -8.37 -15.40 -9.56
C ILE A 225 -8.36 -15.46 -8.04
N TRP A 226 -7.25 -15.89 -7.43
CA TRP A 226 -7.10 -16.04 -5.98
C TRP A 226 -7.28 -14.74 -5.21
N ARG A 227 -6.93 -13.62 -5.80
CA ARG A 227 -7.19 -12.31 -5.21
C ARG A 227 -8.67 -12.05 -4.99
N LYS A 228 -9.56 -12.57 -5.85
CA LYS A 228 -11.01 -12.40 -5.72
C LYS A 228 -11.60 -13.32 -4.66
N ASP A 229 -11.00 -14.49 -4.48
CA ASP A 229 -11.44 -15.55 -3.55
C ASP A 229 -10.78 -15.47 -2.16
N TRP A 230 -10.20 -14.35 -1.79
CA TRP A 230 -9.41 -14.21 -0.58
C TRP A 230 -10.17 -14.58 0.74
N ARG A 231 -11.51 -14.59 0.69
CA ARG A 231 -12.37 -15.01 1.80
C ARG A 231 -12.71 -16.50 1.79
N ASN A 232 -12.31 -17.26 0.77
CA ASN A 232 -12.64 -18.68 0.65
C ASN A 232 -11.57 -19.54 1.33
N GLU A 233 -11.81 -19.93 2.58
CA GLU A 233 -10.89 -20.72 3.42
C GLU A 233 -10.79 -22.20 3.00
N GLN A 234 -11.57 -22.67 2.00
CA GLN A 234 -11.67 -24.08 1.64
C GLN A 234 -10.65 -24.57 0.60
N THR A 235 -9.80 -23.71 0.08
CA THR A 235 -8.80 -24.09 -0.93
C THR A 235 -7.58 -24.73 -0.28
N ASN A 236 -7.14 -25.89 -0.79
CA ASN A 236 -5.93 -26.57 -0.28
C ASN A 236 -4.67 -25.75 -0.65
N HIS A 237 -4.17 -24.98 0.30
CA HIS A 237 -3.16 -23.93 0.12
C HIS A 237 -1.72 -24.45 -0.10
N ASN A 238 -1.44 -25.73 0.19
CA ASN A 238 -0.07 -26.25 0.22
C ASN A 238 0.48 -26.64 -1.15
N ILE A 239 -0.38 -27.01 -2.11
CA ILE A 239 0.06 -27.56 -3.41
C ILE A 239 0.74 -26.49 -4.28
N ILE A 240 0.41 -25.22 -4.10
CA ILE A 240 0.83 -24.11 -4.97
C ILE A 240 1.93 -23.26 -4.32
N LEU A 241 2.17 -23.45 -3.02
CA LEU A 241 3.15 -22.66 -2.28
C LEU A 241 4.57 -22.82 -2.82
N ASP A 242 4.97 -24.03 -3.17
CA ASP A 242 6.31 -24.30 -3.71
C ASP A 242 6.53 -23.56 -5.05
N GLU A 243 5.52 -23.58 -5.94
CA GLU A 243 5.58 -22.85 -7.21
C GLU A 243 5.61 -21.34 -6.99
N THR A 244 4.81 -20.83 -6.05
CA THR A 244 4.82 -19.41 -5.64
C THR A 244 6.20 -19.00 -5.12
N LEU A 245 6.80 -19.79 -4.24
CA LEU A 245 8.14 -19.52 -3.69
C LEU A 245 9.23 -19.61 -4.77
N CYS A 246 9.11 -20.54 -5.71
CA CYS A 246 10.00 -20.61 -6.87
C CYS A 246 9.92 -19.34 -7.71
N PHE A 247 8.70 -18.84 -7.98
CA PHE A 247 8.49 -17.59 -8.69
C PHE A 247 9.09 -16.40 -7.94
N VAL A 248 8.84 -16.29 -6.64
CA VAL A 248 9.39 -15.22 -5.79
C VAL A 248 10.91 -15.21 -5.86
N ARG A 249 11.57 -16.37 -5.68
CA ARG A 249 13.04 -16.50 -5.79
C ARG A 249 13.53 -16.10 -7.18
N PHE A 250 12.85 -16.57 -8.22
CA PHE A 250 13.21 -16.23 -9.60
C PHE A 250 13.19 -14.72 -9.84
N ILE A 251 12.16 -14.01 -9.39
CA ILE A 251 12.08 -12.54 -9.54
C ILE A 251 13.16 -11.82 -8.72
N ILE A 252 13.39 -12.25 -7.48
CA ILE A 252 14.44 -11.70 -6.63
C ILE A 252 15.80 -11.82 -7.32
N ASP A 253 16.12 -12.97 -7.90
CA ASP A 253 17.37 -13.20 -8.62
C ASP A 253 17.50 -12.33 -9.88
N GLN A 254 16.41 -11.99 -10.55
CA GLN A 254 16.41 -11.06 -11.70
C GLN A 254 16.73 -9.62 -11.30
N ILE A 255 16.42 -9.22 -10.05
CA ILE A 255 16.54 -7.84 -9.59
C ILE A 255 17.86 -7.59 -8.83
N ILE A 256 18.38 -8.59 -8.10
CA ILE A 256 19.55 -8.44 -7.22
C ILE A 256 20.87 -8.80 -7.95
N ARG A 257 20.79 -9.36 -9.15
CA ARG A 257 22.01 -9.71 -9.95
C ARG A 257 22.89 -8.53 -10.26
#